data_979745927bacfe73811e43ad6d4c24e7
#
_entry.id   979745927bacfe73811e43ad6d4c24e7
#
_cell.length_a   1.000
_cell.length_b   1.000
_cell.length_c   1.000
_cell.angle_alpha   90.00
_cell.angle_beta   90.00
_cell.angle_gamma   90.00
#
_symmetry.space_group_name_H-M   'P 1'
#
loop_
_entity.id
_entity.type
_entity.pdbx_description
1 polymer ?
#
loop_
_entity_poly.entity_id
_entity_poly.type
_entity_poly.pdbx_seq_one_letter_code
_entity_poly.pdbx_strand_id
1 'polypeptide(L)'
;MRFIYFYNAIAIRDLLGKIEKIRIKLILTMDKTPFFIVGQHAVVEALKNPERKVLRVFLTEESKKNIHRKNQKKNILQGVKIYFKTKKELDKYSTKEQLKHQGYVAEIEKLEDQILKEFIKKKNSLLLACLDGVTDPRNIGSIVRSAASFNIDGIIVKERHFPSESKLLYKSASGSMEHIKIFKVSNINSTLKNLRENNFWIYGFDSSANKDFTEIKWNGNNVLLFGSEGFGIKKHTSKYTDFLVKIKINKEINSLNISNSAAIVFQHLSFLKKLNN
;
A
#
# COMPACT_ATOMS: atom_id res chain seq x y z
N MET A 1 -24.82 -20.56 47.50
CA MET A 1 -24.17 -21.26 46.39
C MET A 1 -24.24 -20.57 45.02
N ARG A 2 -25.35 -19.83 44.66
CA ARG A 2 -25.46 -19.13 43.34
C ARG A 2 -24.48 -17.97 43.11
N PHE A 3 -24.02 -17.25 44.15
CA PHE A 3 -23.09 -16.14 44.03
C PHE A 3 -21.67 -16.51 43.67
N ILE A 4 -21.17 -17.67 44.10
CA ILE A 4 -19.80 -18.15 43.77
C ILE A 4 -19.67 -18.52 42.29
N TYR A 5 -20.72 -19.08 41.69
CA TYR A 5 -20.72 -19.43 40.25
C TYR A 5 -20.72 -18.17 39.33
N PHE A 6 -21.36 -17.09 39.77
CA PHE A 6 -21.39 -15.84 39.01
C PHE A 6 -20.04 -15.12 39.00
N TYR A 7 -19.34 -15.09 40.15
CA TYR A 7 -17.99 -14.50 40.26
C TYR A 7 -16.95 -15.28 39.47
N ASN A 8 -17.03 -16.60 39.43
CA ASN A 8 -16.14 -17.43 38.64
C ASN A 8 -16.39 -17.28 37.14
N ALA A 9 -17.61 -17.08 36.68
CA ALA A 9 -17.91 -16.86 35.28
C ALA A 9 -17.39 -15.52 34.75
N ILE A 10 -17.43 -14.46 35.56
CA ILE A 10 -16.87 -13.15 35.21
C ILE A 10 -15.33 -13.20 35.18
N ALA A 11 -14.72 -13.83 36.16
CA ALA A 11 -13.25 -13.98 36.21
C ALA A 11 -12.70 -14.81 35.03
N ILE A 12 -13.42 -15.88 34.64
CA ILE A 12 -13.05 -16.71 33.48
C ILE A 12 -13.21 -15.92 32.17
N ARG A 13 -14.26 -15.10 32.04
CA ARG A 13 -14.48 -14.25 30.85
C ARG A 13 -13.40 -13.18 30.70
N ASP A 14 -12.96 -12.55 31.80
CA ASP A 14 -11.86 -11.59 31.83
C ASP A 14 -10.51 -12.24 31.51
N LEU A 15 -10.29 -13.46 32.04
CA LEU A 15 -9.08 -14.24 31.77
C LEU A 15 -9.01 -14.65 30.29
N LEU A 16 -10.10 -15.13 29.71
CA LEU A 16 -10.21 -15.47 28.29
C LEU A 16 -9.97 -14.23 27.39
N GLY A 17 -10.54 -13.07 27.75
CA GLY A 17 -10.28 -11.81 27.04
C GLY A 17 -8.82 -11.35 27.12
N LYS A 18 -8.13 -11.58 28.25
CA LYS A 18 -6.69 -11.31 28.38
C LYS A 18 -5.85 -12.28 27.55
N ILE A 19 -6.19 -13.57 27.57
CA ILE A 19 -5.50 -14.61 26.77
C ILE A 19 -5.65 -14.32 25.28
N GLU A 20 -6.85 -13.94 24.84
CA GLU A 20 -7.11 -13.61 23.45
C GLU A 20 -6.36 -12.34 22.99
N LYS A 21 -6.28 -11.30 23.83
CA LYS A 21 -5.43 -10.13 23.59
C LYS A 21 -3.94 -10.48 23.53
N ILE A 22 -3.46 -11.37 24.40
CA ILE A 22 -2.07 -11.84 24.39
C ILE A 22 -1.81 -12.68 23.14
N ARG A 23 -2.73 -13.57 22.75
CA ARG A 23 -2.63 -14.39 21.55
C ARG A 23 -2.62 -13.52 20.27
N ILE A 24 -3.50 -12.52 20.19
CA ILE A 24 -3.51 -11.54 19.09
C ILE A 24 -2.20 -10.75 19.07
N LYS A 25 -1.71 -10.29 20.22
CA LYS A 25 -0.42 -9.58 20.33
C LYS A 25 0.77 -10.48 19.95
N LEU A 26 0.76 -11.76 20.31
CA LEU A 26 1.79 -12.73 19.88
C LEU A 26 1.74 -12.98 18.36
N ILE A 27 0.55 -13.17 17.79
CA ILE A 27 0.37 -13.34 16.34
C ILE A 27 0.85 -12.09 15.59
N LEU A 28 0.52 -10.90 16.07
CA LEU A 28 0.97 -9.62 15.49
C LEU A 28 2.48 -9.40 15.64
N THR A 29 3.13 -9.98 16.67
CA THR A 29 4.60 -9.91 16.84
C THR A 29 5.34 -10.97 16.02
N MET A 30 4.74 -12.13 15.74
CA MET A 30 5.37 -13.20 14.94
C MET A 30 5.48 -12.88 13.46
N ASP A 31 4.69 -11.93 12.92
CA ASP A 31 4.69 -11.57 11.50
C ASP A 31 5.62 -10.38 11.13
N LYS A 32 6.47 -9.95 12.08
CA LYS A 32 7.43 -8.84 11.87
C LYS A 32 8.81 -9.34 11.48
N THR A 33 8.89 -10.33 10.58
CA THR A 33 10.18 -10.76 10.02
C THR A 33 10.84 -9.57 9.31
N PRO A 34 12.05 -9.14 9.74
CA PRO A 34 12.75 -8.04 9.08
C PRO A 34 13.14 -8.40 7.65
N PHE A 35 13.14 -7.42 6.77
CA PHE A 35 13.57 -7.58 5.39
C PHE A 35 14.37 -6.37 4.90
N PHE A 36 15.06 -6.55 3.76
CA PHE A 36 15.91 -5.51 3.21
C PHE A 36 15.21 -4.72 2.11
N ILE A 37 15.32 -3.40 2.17
CA ILE A 37 14.98 -2.49 1.09
C ILE A 37 16.25 -1.85 0.53
N VAL A 38 16.23 -1.49 -0.76
CA VAL A 38 17.38 -0.93 -1.47
C VAL A 38 17.02 0.32 -2.26
N GLY A 39 17.98 1.25 -2.32
CA GLY A 39 17.86 2.49 -3.09
C GLY A 39 17.58 3.72 -2.25
N GLN A 40 18.10 4.86 -2.72
CA GLN A 40 18.13 6.11 -1.97
C GLN A 40 16.75 6.54 -1.45
N HIS A 41 15.76 6.66 -2.34
CA HIS A 41 14.45 7.16 -1.94
C HIS A 41 13.73 6.22 -0.96
N ALA A 42 13.74 4.91 -1.23
CA ALA A 42 13.12 3.93 -0.34
C ALA A 42 13.71 4.00 1.08
N VAL A 43 15.05 4.03 1.20
CA VAL A 43 15.74 4.07 2.50
C VAL A 43 15.54 5.41 3.20
N VAL A 44 15.66 6.54 2.47
CA VAL A 44 15.52 7.86 3.07
C VAL A 44 14.10 8.13 3.57
N GLU A 45 13.07 7.74 2.80
CA GLU A 45 11.69 7.92 3.25
C GLU A 45 11.35 6.99 4.42
N ALA A 46 11.86 5.74 4.43
CA ALA A 46 11.72 4.85 5.58
C ALA A 46 12.36 5.45 6.87
N LEU A 47 13.52 6.11 6.76
CA LEU A 47 14.18 6.80 7.88
C LEU A 47 13.41 8.03 8.37
N LYS A 48 12.63 8.68 7.51
CA LYS A 48 11.81 9.85 7.86
C LYS A 48 10.49 9.47 8.52
N ASN A 49 9.97 8.27 8.27
CA ASN A 49 8.69 7.82 8.77
C ASN A 49 8.82 7.36 10.23
N PRO A 50 8.19 8.04 11.21
CA PRO A 50 8.28 7.69 12.62
C PRO A 50 7.59 6.35 12.94
N GLU A 51 6.64 5.90 12.10
CA GLU A 51 5.96 4.62 12.26
C GLU A 51 6.81 3.43 11.74
N ARG A 52 7.88 3.72 10.95
CA ARG A 52 8.75 2.68 10.38
C ARG A 52 9.88 2.32 11.32
N LYS A 53 9.93 1.08 11.76
CA LYS A 53 11.07 0.57 12.51
C LYS A 53 12.20 0.19 11.56
N VAL A 54 13.26 1.01 11.55
CA VAL A 54 14.50 0.75 10.83
C VAL A 54 15.51 0.15 11.81
N LEU A 55 15.92 -1.10 11.58
CA LEU A 55 16.82 -1.83 12.51
C LEU A 55 18.27 -1.43 12.30
N ARG A 56 18.69 -1.35 11.04
CA ARG A 56 20.05 -0.95 10.65
C ARG A 56 20.10 -0.48 9.21
N VAL A 57 21.07 0.35 8.93
CA VAL A 57 21.29 0.93 7.59
C VAL A 57 22.72 0.64 7.16
N PHE A 58 22.90 0.25 5.92
CA PHE A 58 24.18 0.07 5.27
C PHE A 58 24.34 1.15 4.20
N LEU A 59 25.37 1.97 4.34
CA LEU A 59 25.64 3.13 3.49
C LEU A 59 27.05 3.12 2.95
N THR A 60 27.25 3.68 1.76
CA THR A 60 28.57 4.15 1.37
C THR A 60 28.86 5.49 2.06
N GLU A 61 30.14 5.86 2.19
CA GLU A 61 30.54 7.17 2.73
C GLU A 61 29.90 8.33 1.96
N GLU A 62 29.85 8.23 0.63
CA GLU A 62 29.19 9.22 -0.23
C GLU A 62 27.71 9.35 0.09
N SER A 63 27.01 8.22 0.29
CA SER A 63 25.58 8.21 0.61
C SER A 63 25.28 8.86 1.95
N LYS A 64 26.13 8.65 2.97
CA LYS A 64 26.02 9.34 4.26
C LYS A 64 26.14 10.86 4.11
N LYS A 65 27.18 11.31 3.40
CA LYS A 65 27.36 12.75 3.12
C LYS A 65 26.15 13.35 2.41
N ASN A 66 25.57 12.63 1.44
CA ASN A 66 24.36 13.05 0.73
C ASN A 66 23.12 13.14 1.63
N ILE A 67 22.94 12.22 2.58
CA ILE A 67 21.86 12.29 3.57
C ILE A 67 22.01 13.55 4.42
N HIS A 68 23.19 13.82 4.98
CA HIS A 68 23.43 14.99 5.80
C HIS A 68 23.19 16.29 5.04
N ARG A 69 23.70 16.39 3.79
CA ARG A 69 23.52 17.58 2.96
C ARG A 69 22.06 17.90 2.65
N LYS A 70 21.24 16.86 2.35
CA LYS A 70 19.84 17.02 1.97
C LYS A 70 18.88 17.16 3.14
N ASN A 71 19.26 16.71 4.34
CA ASN A 71 18.40 16.67 5.53
C ASN A 71 18.98 17.49 6.69
N GLN A 72 19.59 18.65 6.41
CA GLN A 72 20.26 19.52 7.40
C GLN A 72 19.38 19.90 8.60
N LYS A 73 18.05 20.03 8.38
CA LYS A 73 17.10 20.42 9.43
C LYS A 73 16.67 19.26 10.36
N LYS A 74 16.92 18.00 9.99
CA LYS A 74 16.48 16.83 10.74
C LYS A 74 17.52 15.72 10.63
N ASN A 75 18.08 15.30 11.76
CA ASN A 75 19.02 14.17 11.77
C ASN A 75 18.24 12.84 11.68
N ILE A 76 17.89 12.42 10.45
CA ILE A 76 17.12 11.20 10.19
C ILE A 76 17.91 9.90 10.48
N LEU A 77 19.19 10.01 10.79
CA LEU A 77 20.05 8.87 11.18
C LEU A 77 20.17 8.71 12.70
N GLN A 78 19.58 9.60 13.48
CA GLN A 78 19.66 9.54 14.94
C GLN A 78 18.99 8.26 15.47
N GLY A 79 19.71 7.53 16.33
CA GLY A 79 19.20 6.30 16.94
C GLY A 79 19.22 5.06 16.04
N VAL A 80 19.68 5.17 14.79
CA VAL A 80 19.77 4.03 13.86
C VAL A 80 21.18 3.49 13.80
N LYS A 81 21.34 2.17 13.83
CA LYS A 81 22.63 1.49 13.65
C LYS A 81 23.10 1.63 12.19
N ILE A 82 24.25 2.27 11.99
CA ILE A 82 24.81 2.53 10.65
C ILE A 82 26.06 1.66 10.46
N TYR A 83 26.14 1.00 9.31
CA TYR A 83 27.30 0.23 8.87
C TYR A 83 27.81 0.78 7.54
N PHE A 84 29.10 1.13 7.50
CA PHE A 84 29.74 1.56 6.27
C PHE A 84 30.17 0.37 5.44
N LYS A 85 29.86 0.41 4.15
CA LYS A 85 30.11 -0.64 3.18
C LYS A 85 30.51 -0.06 1.83
N THR A 86 31.37 -0.78 1.13
CA THR A 86 31.65 -0.48 -0.28
C THR A 86 30.45 -0.82 -1.17
N LYS A 87 30.41 -0.26 -2.39
CA LYS A 87 29.35 -0.60 -3.38
C LYS A 87 29.32 -2.12 -3.63
N LYS A 88 30.47 -2.76 -3.81
CA LYS A 88 30.59 -4.21 -4.03
C LYS A 88 30.04 -5.04 -2.87
N GLU A 89 30.23 -4.63 -1.63
CA GLU A 89 29.64 -5.32 -0.47
C GLU A 89 28.12 -5.13 -0.38
N LEU A 90 27.58 -4.02 -0.90
CA LEU A 90 26.15 -3.76 -0.96
C LEU A 90 25.44 -4.56 -2.06
N ASP A 91 26.14 -4.95 -3.11
CA ASP A 91 25.58 -5.73 -4.23
C ASP A 91 24.93 -7.04 -3.79
N LYS A 92 25.43 -7.66 -2.70
CA LYS A 92 24.84 -8.89 -2.14
C LYS A 92 23.36 -8.74 -1.74
N TYR A 93 22.90 -7.52 -1.42
CA TYR A 93 21.52 -7.25 -1.07
C TYR A 93 20.59 -7.04 -2.28
N SER A 94 21.19 -6.93 -3.49
CA SER A 94 20.48 -6.63 -4.74
C SER A 94 20.64 -7.68 -5.84
N THR A 95 21.51 -8.68 -5.66
CA THR A 95 21.93 -9.64 -6.69
C THR A 95 20.79 -10.45 -7.34
N LYS A 96 19.81 -10.92 -6.56
CA LYS A 96 18.71 -11.76 -7.09
C LYS A 96 17.80 -11.00 -8.07
N GLU A 97 17.63 -9.70 -7.89
CA GLU A 97 16.68 -8.87 -8.64
C GLU A 97 17.40 -7.81 -9.50
N GLN A 98 18.73 -7.83 -9.56
CA GLN A 98 19.59 -6.86 -10.27
C GLN A 98 19.24 -5.38 -9.98
N LEU A 99 18.83 -5.09 -8.76
CA LEU A 99 18.38 -3.75 -8.35
C LEU A 99 19.58 -2.86 -8.04
N LYS A 100 19.59 -1.65 -8.60
CA LYS A 100 20.62 -0.64 -8.29
C LYS A 100 20.37 -0.08 -6.87
N HIS A 101 21.23 -0.47 -5.89
CA HIS A 101 21.11 0.00 -4.48
C HIS A 101 21.52 1.47 -4.29
N GLN A 102 22.27 2.08 -5.22
CA GLN A 102 22.70 3.49 -5.18
C GLN A 102 23.51 3.87 -3.92
N GLY A 103 24.10 2.88 -3.24
CA GLY A 103 24.81 3.07 -1.96
C GLY A 103 23.91 3.07 -0.73
N TYR A 104 22.63 2.68 -0.84
CA TYR A 104 21.64 2.68 0.25
C TYR A 104 20.96 1.33 0.38
N VAL A 105 21.07 0.72 1.55
CA VAL A 105 20.35 -0.50 1.95
C VAL A 105 19.87 -0.31 3.38
N ALA A 106 18.67 -0.72 3.70
CA ALA A 106 18.15 -0.73 5.06
C ALA A 106 17.47 -2.05 5.37
N GLU A 107 17.61 -2.51 6.61
CA GLU A 107 16.82 -3.59 7.18
C GLU A 107 15.69 -2.98 8.02
N ILE A 108 14.47 -3.31 7.66
CA ILE A 108 13.25 -2.74 8.24
C ILE A 108 12.27 -3.83 8.67
N GLU A 109 11.37 -3.50 9.60
CA GLU A 109 10.17 -4.29 9.86
C GLU A 109 9.00 -3.80 8.98
N LYS A 110 7.97 -4.64 8.78
CA LYS A 110 6.73 -4.23 8.12
C LYS A 110 6.05 -3.10 8.91
N LEU A 111 5.35 -2.21 8.21
CA LEU A 111 4.40 -1.30 8.86
C LEU A 111 3.22 -2.11 9.41
N GLU A 112 2.59 -1.60 10.45
CA GLU A 112 1.37 -2.20 10.98
C GLU A 112 0.25 -2.18 9.95
N ASP A 113 -0.45 -3.29 9.83
CA ASP A 113 -1.57 -3.41 8.91
C ASP A 113 -2.71 -2.49 9.35
N GLN A 114 -3.23 -1.73 8.41
CA GLN A 114 -4.34 -0.81 8.66
C GLN A 114 -5.68 -1.53 8.45
N ILE A 115 -6.62 -1.30 9.35
CA ILE A 115 -7.96 -1.89 9.28
C ILE A 115 -8.86 -0.99 8.43
N LEU A 116 -9.22 -1.47 7.22
CA LEU A 116 -10.05 -0.72 6.28
C LEU A 116 -11.37 -0.25 6.90
N LYS A 117 -12.05 -1.12 7.65
CA LYS A 117 -13.34 -0.83 8.32
C LYS A 117 -13.27 0.35 9.29
N GLU A 118 -12.15 0.53 9.97
CA GLU A 118 -11.93 1.67 10.87
C GLU A 118 -11.56 2.93 10.10
N PHE A 119 -10.78 2.77 9.02
CA PHE A 119 -10.35 3.89 8.21
C PHE A 119 -11.50 4.59 7.50
N ILE A 120 -12.43 3.85 6.90
CA ILE A 120 -13.55 4.42 6.15
C ILE A 120 -14.54 5.20 7.02
N LYS A 121 -14.57 4.97 8.34
CA LYS A 121 -15.42 5.70 9.28
C LYS A 121 -14.90 7.09 9.65
N LYS A 122 -13.61 7.36 9.41
CA LYS A 122 -12.93 8.56 9.91
C LYS A 122 -12.96 9.74 8.95
N LYS A 123 -13.38 9.55 7.71
CA LYS A 123 -13.25 10.58 6.65
C LYS A 123 -14.34 10.44 5.61
N ASN A 124 -14.87 11.58 5.17
CA ASN A 124 -15.80 11.67 4.05
C ASN A 124 -15.03 11.93 2.74
N SER A 125 -15.65 11.63 1.62
CA SER A 125 -15.09 11.81 0.27
C SER A 125 -13.77 11.08 0.06
N LEU A 126 -13.72 9.80 0.45
CA LEU A 126 -12.58 8.92 0.28
C LEU A 126 -12.45 8.47 -1.18
N LEU A 127 -11.20 8.44 -1.66
CA LEU A 127 -10.83 7.89 -2.95
C LEU A 127 -9.87 6.73 -2.74
N LEU A 128 -10.35 5.50 -2.93
CA LEU A 128 -9.59 4.27 -2.74
C LEU A 128 -9.30 3.61 -4.09
N ALA A 129 -8.11 3.04 -4.26
CA ALA A 129 -7.81 2.16 -5.38
C ALA A 129 -7.92 0.69 -4.92
N CYS A 130 -8.49 -0.17 -5.74
CA CYS A 130 -8.57 -1.62 -5.48
C CYS A 130 -7.90 -2.37 -6.61
N LEU A 131 -6.92 -3.22 -6.28
CA LEU A 131 -6.14 -3.99 -7.24
C LEU A 131 -6.59 -5.47 -7.19
N ASP A 132 -7.40 -5.92 -8.18
CA ASP A 132 -7.85 -7.31 -8.25
C ASP A 132 -6.98 -8.12 -9.22
N GLY A 133 -6.08 -8.93 -8.67
CA GLY A 133 -5.21 -9.81 -9.45
C GLY A 133 -3.97 -9.14 -10.04
N VAL A 134 -3.61 -7.96 -9.58
CA VAL A 134 -2.31 -7.32 -9.88
C VAL A 134 -1.26 -7.91 -8.96
N THR A 135 -0.26 -8.60 -9.52
CA THR A 135 0.73 -9.36 -8.75
C THR A 135 2.18 -8.93 -9.01
N ASP A 136 2.47 -8.29 -10.15
CA ASP A 136 3.82 -7.80 -10.45
C ASP A 136 4.22 -6.67 -9.48
N PRO A 137 5.30 -6.88 -8.69
CA PRO A 137 5.78 -5.86 -7.75
C PRO A 137 6.16 -4.52 -8.39
N ARG A 138 6.57 -4.52 -9.67
CA ARG A 138 6.90 -3.28 -10.40
C ARG A 138 5.66 -2.45 -10.64
N ASN A 139 4.60 -3.08 -11.13
CA ASN A 139 3.33 -2.41 -11.38
C ASN A 139 2.69 -1.92 -10.09
N ILE A 140 2.64 -2.77 -9.05
CA ILE A 140 2.14 -2.36 -7.74
C ILE A 140 2.93 -1.17 -7.20
N GLY A 141 4.28 -1.22 -7.25
CA GLY A 141 5.13 -0.13 -6.78
C GLY A 141 4.92 1.18 -7.54
N SER A 142 4.74 1.11 -8.86
CA SER A 142 4.43 2.27 -9.71
C SER A 142 3.04 2.85 -9.40
N ILE A 143 2.04 1.98 -9.15
CA ILE A 143 0.69 2.40 -8.73
C ILE A 143 0.75 3.08 -7.35
N VAL A 144 1.46 2.49 -6.38
CA VAL A 144 1.68 3.06 -5.05
C VAL A 144 2.31 4.46 -5.16
N ARG A 145 3.32 4.60 -6.01
CA ARG A 145 3.98 5.90 -6.24
C ARG A 145 3.03 6.94 -6.81
N SER A 146 2.25 6.58 -7.82
CA SER A 146 1.25 7.47 -8.42
C SER A 146 0.13 7.81 -7.43
N ALA A 147 -0.35 6.83 -6.67
CA ALA A 147 -1.39 7.02 -5.67
C ALA A 147 -0.96 8.01 -4.57
N ALA A 148 0.25 7.87 -4.04
CA ALA A 148 0.80 8.82 -3.08
C ALA A 148 0.99 10.22 -3.69
N SER A 149 1.44 10.29 -4.95
CA SER A 149 1.67 11.57 -5.65
C SER A 149 0.38 12.34 -5.93
N PHE A 150 -0.74 11.64 -6.11
CA PHE A 150 -2.04 12.22 -6.45
C PHE A 150 -3.06 12.17 -5.30
N ASN A 151 -2.59 11.99 -4.06
CA ASN A 151 -3.40 12.03 -2.84
C ASN A 151 -4.58 11.03 -2.86
N ILE A 152 -4.36 9.83 -3.37
CA ILE A 152 -5.27 8.70 -3.18
C ILE A 152 -5.23 8.31 -1.70
N ASP A 153 -6.39 8.11 -1.07
CA ASP A 153 -6.48 7.90 0.38
C ASP A 153 -5.97 6.52 0.83
N GLY A 154 -5.99 5.52 -0.07
CA GLY A 154 -5.41 4.20 0.21
C GLY A 154 -5.60 3.21 -0.94
N ILE A 155 -4.88 2.08 -0.85
CA ILE A 155 -4.92 1.00 -1.83
C ILE A 155 -5.38 -0.29 -1.16
N ILE A 156 -6.38 -0.94 -1.74
CA ILE A 156 -6.89 -2.23 -1.32
C ILE A 156 -6.23 -3.31 -2.18
N VAL A 157 -5.63 -4.31 -1.54
CA VAL A 157 -4.96 -5.42 -2.20
C VAL A 157 -5.39 -6.75 -1.58
N LYS A 158 -5.33 -7.84 -2.36
CA LYS A 158 -5.54 -9.17 -1.80
C LYS A 158 -4.28 -9.60 -1.04
N GLU A 159 -4.41 -9.85 0.27
CA GLU A 159 -3.31 -10.17 1.18
C GLU A 159 -2.41 -11.30 0.64
N ARG A 160 -3.01 -12.42 0.23
CA ARG A 160 -2.29 -13.61 -0.26
C ARG A 160 -1.36 -13.33 -1.45
N HIS A 161 -1.64 -12.29 -2.24
CA HIS A 161 -0.91 -11.99 -3.48
C HIS A 161 -0.10 -10.70 -3.40
N PHE A 162 -0.14 -10.01 -2.27
CA PHE A 162 0.60 -8.77 -2.10
C PHE A 162 2.05 -9.05 -1.66
N PRO A 163 3.05 -8.63 -2.45
CA PRO A 163 4.46 -8.94 -2.21
C PRO A 163 5.08 -7.99 -1.17
N SER A 164 4.58 -8.01 0.06
CA SER A 164 4.86 -7.02 1.12
C SER A 164 6.35 -6.86 1.50
N GLU A 165 7.20 -7.83 1.20
CA GLU A 165 8.65 -7.83 1.51
C GLU A 165 9.52 -7.68 0.25
N SER A 166 8.91 -7.49 -0.91
CA SER A 166 9.62 -7.40 -2.18
C SER A 166 10.45 -6.11 -2.27
N LYS A 167 11.77 -6.27 -2.40
CA LYS A 167 12.69 -5.14 -2.68
C LYS A 167 12.30 -4.41 -3.95
N LEU A 168 11.79 -5.14 -4.95
CA LEU A 168 11.36 -4.60 -6.22
C LEU A 168 10.15 -3.69 -6.06
N LEU A 169 9.17 -4.08 -5.22
CA LEU A 169 8.04 -3.24 -4.84
C LEU A 169 8.53 -1.92 -4.23
N TYR A 170 9.36 -1.97 -3.19
CA TYR A 170 9.88 -0.78 -2.52
C TYR A 170 10.74 0.09 -3.45
N LYS A 171 11.54 -0.53 -4.32
CA LYS A 171 12.35 0.20 -5.30
C LYS A 171 11.47 0.93 -6.32
N SER A 172 10.44 0.28 -6.86
CA SER A 172 9.51 0.87 -7.84
C SER A 172 8.64 1.95 -7.20
N ALA A 173 8.19 1.75 -5.96
CA ALA A 173 7.44 2.75 -5.20
C ALA A 173 8.28 3.98 -4.82
N SER A 174 9.62 3.89 -4.89
CA SER A 174 10.53 5.03 -4.69
C SER A 174 10.26 5.83 -3.40
N GLY A 175 10.02 5.13 -2.28
CA GLY A 175 9.72 5.70 -0.97
C GLY A 175 8.24 5.94 -0.68
N SER A 176 7.37 5.87 -1.69
CA SER A 176 5.93 6.14 -1.53
C SER A 176 5.18 5.12 -0.67
N MET A 177 5.81 3.96 -0.38
CA MET A 177 5.27 3.00 0.59
C MET A 177 5.08 3.60 1.99
N GLU A 178 5.81 4.66 2.31
CA GLU A 178 5.74 5.35 3.60
C GLU A 178 4.63 6.42 3.67
N HIS A 179 4.01 6.75 2.52
CA HIS A 179 3.09 7.87 2.37
C HIS A 179 1.66 7.46 2.02
N ILE A 180 1.38 6.16 1.85
CA ILE A 180 0.06 5.67 1.48
C ILE A 180 -0.38 4.52 2.38
N LYS A 181 -1.68 4.43 2.65
CA LYS A 181 -2.25 3.32 3.40
C LYS A 181 -2.51 2.13 2.48
N ILE A 182 -2.01 0.95 2.86
CA ILE A 182 -2.26 -0.31 2.14
C ILE A 182 -3.19 -1.17 3.00
N PHE A 183 -4.35 -1.51 2.46
CA PHE A 183 -5.35 -2.35 3.10
C PHE A 183 -5.29 -3.75 2.51
N LYS A 184 -4.76 -4.69 3.27
CA LYS A 184 -4.71 -6.10 2.90
C LYS A 184 -6.03 -6.76 3.27
N VAL A 185 -6.68 -7.37 2.30
CA VAL A 185 -7.97 -8.04 2.51
C VAL A 185 -7.91 -9.49 2.04
N SER A 186 -8.59 -10.36 2.74
CA SER A 186 -8.67 -11.79 2.39
C SER A 186 -9.51 -12.03 1.12
N ASN A 187 -10.56 -11.23 0.91
CA ASN A 187 -11.50 -11.37 -0.20
C ASN A 187 -11.94 -10.01 -0.75
N ILE A 188 -11.56 -9.73 -2.00
CA ILE A 188 -11.90 -8.47 -2.70
C ILE A 188 -13.42 -8.33 -2.85
N ASN A 189 -14.15 -9.39 -3.27
CA ASN A 189 -15.58 -9.30 -3.53
C ASN A 189 -16.40 -8.96 -2.28
N SER A 190 -16.10 -9.61 -1.16
CA SER A 190 -16.75 -9.30 0.11
C SER A 190 -16.40 -7.89 0.60
N THR A 191 -15.18 -7.44 0.33
CA THR A 191 -14.74 -6.06 0.64
C THR A 191 -15.49 -5.04 -0.20
N LEU A 192 -15.63 -5.25 -1.51
CA LEU A 192 -16.39 -4.36 -2.40
C LEU A 192 -17.87 -4.30 -1.99
N LYS A 193 -18.49 -5.46 -1.65
CA LYS A 193 -19.85 -5.49 -1.12
C LYS A 193 -19.99 -4.64 0.14
N ASN A 194 -19.09 -4.81 1.10
CA ASN A 194 -19.10 -4.02 2.34
C ASN A 194 -18.89 -2.51 2.09
N LEU A 195 -18.02 -2.14 1.14
CA LEU A 195 -17.82 -0.73 0.78
C LEU A 195 -19.08 -0.12 0.15
N ARG A 196 -19.81 -0.84 -0.71
CA ARG A 196 -21.12 -0.39 -1.25
C ARG A 196 -22.13 -0.15 -0.13
N GLU A 197 -22.23 -1.06 0.85
CA GLU A 197 -23.07 -0.93 2.03
C GLU A 197 -22.66 0.29 2.90
N ASN A 198 -21.44 0.80 2.76
CA ASN A 198 -20.91 2.00 3.40
C ASN A 198 -20.86 3.22 2.46
N ASN A 199 -21.75 3.28 1.47
CA ASN A 199 -21.95 4.40 0.55
C ASN A 199 -20.72 4.73 -0.33
N PHE A 200 -19.98 3.70 -0.77
CA PHE A 200 -18.96 3.85 -1.78
C PHE A 200 -19.53 3.50 -3.17
N TRP A 201 -19.24 4.33 -4.16
CA TRP A 201 -19.41 4.01 -5.58
C TRP A 201 -18.20 3.24 -6.08
N ILE A 202 -18.41 2.14 -6.80
CA ILE A 202 -17.35 1.28 -7.31
C ILE A 202 -17.29 1.40 -8.84
N TYR A 203 -16.19 1.96 -9.32
CA TYR A 203 -15.90 2.16 -10.74
C TYR A 203 -14.87 1.14 -11.20
N GLY A 204 -15.30 0.21 -12.05
CA GLY A 204 -14.41 -0.79 -12.66
C GLY A 204 -13.82 -0.24 -13.96
N PHE A 205 -12.49 -0.27 -14.08
CA PHE A 205 -11.78 0.15 -15.28
C PHE A 205 -11.61 -1.03 -16.23
N ASP A 206 -12.30 -0.98 -17.37
CA ASP A 206 -12.31 -2.03 -18.38
C ASP A 206 -12.30 -1.40 -19.79
N SER A 207 -11.41 -1.87 -20.67
CA SER A 207 -11.28 -1.35 -22.02
C SER A 207 -12.53 -1.56 -22.89
N SER A 208 -13.34 -2.58 -22.57
CA SER A 208 -14.59 -2.89 -23.27
C SER A 208 -15.78 -2.03 -22.83
N ALA A 209 -15.63 -1.20 -21.80
CA ALA A 209 -16.70 -0.32 -21.33
C ALA A 209 -17.09 0.70 -22.39
N ASN A 210 -18.35 1.15 -22.37
CA ASN A 210 -18.85 2.14 -23.34
C ASN A 210 -18.49 3.57 -22.93
N LYS A 211 -18.52 3.88 -21.63
CA LYS A 211 -18.40 5.24 -21.11
C LYS A 211 -16.96 5.57 -20.74
N ASP A 212 -16.50 6.76 -21.14
CA ASP A 212 -15.20 7.28 -20.72
C ASP A 212 -15.26 7.75 -19.26
N PHE A 213 -14.20 7.51 -18.50
CA PHE A 213 -14.14 7.89 -17.08
C PHE A 213 -14.16 9.40 -16.86
N THR A 214 -13.77 10.19 -17.86
CA THR A 214 -13.81 11.65 -17.81
C THR A 214 -15.22 12.22 -17.87
N GLU A 215 -16.20 11.43 -18.34
CA GLU A 215 -17.62 11.81 -18.42
C GLU A 215 -18.38 11.56 -17.11
N ILE A 216 -17.70 10.99 -16.11
CA ILE A 216 -18.30 10.67 -14.81
C ILE A 216 -18.37 11.91 -13.92
N LYS A 217 -19.50 12.11 -13.27
CA LYS A 217 -19.63 13.05 -12.16
C LYS A 217 -19.20 12.38 -10.87
N TRP A 218 -17.96 12.62 -10.46
CA TRP A 218 -17.35 12.01 -9.27
C TRP A 218 -17.82 12.70 -8.01
N ASN A 219 -18.59 11.99 -7.17
CA ASN A 219 -19.12 12.51 -5.92
C ASN A 219 -18.95 11.48 -4.78
N GLY A 220 -18.79 11.97 -3.54
CA GLY A 220 -18.75 11.13 -2.34
C GLY A 220 -17.54 10.20 -2.26
N ASN A 221 -17.75 9.00 -1.71
CA ASN A 221 -16.72 7.99 -1.55
C ASN A 221 -16.62 7.12 -2.81
N ASN A 222 -15.42 6.89 -3.31
CA ASN A 222 -15.20 6.17 -4.55
C ASN A 222 -14.13 5.09 -4.42
N VAL A 223 -14.37 3.96 -5.07
CA VAL A 223 -13.39 2.89 -5.27
C VAL A 223 -13.08 2.77 -6.75
N LEU A 224 -11.82 2.85 -7.09
CA LEU A 224 -11.28 2.67 -8.44
C LEU A 224 -10.76 1.24 -8.56
N LEU A 225 -11.53 0.36 -9.17
CA LEU A 225 -11.19 -1.05 -9.32
C LEU A 225 -10.41 -1.27 -10.61
N PHE A 226 -9.18 -1.75 -10.47
CA PHE A 226 -8.31 -2.18 -11.57
C PHE A 226 -8.14 -3.70 -11.56
N GLY A 227 -8.37 -4.34 -12.69
CA GLY A 227 -8.19 -5.77 -12.88
C GLY A 227 -6.75 -6.16 -13.21
N SER A 228 -6.50 -7.45 -13.47
CA SER A 228 -5.18 -7.95 -13.89
C SER A 228 -4.84 -7.55 -15.34
N GLU A 229 -3.54 -7.49 -15.66
CA GLU A 229 -3.05 -7.09 -16.99
C GLU A 229 -3.54 -7.99 -18.12
N GLY A 230 -3.64 -9.31 -17.89
CA GLY A 230 -4.03 -10.25 -18.93
C GLY A 230 -5.54 -10.43 -19.09
N PHE A 231 -6.29 -10.38 -18.01
CA PHE A 231 -7.72 -10.76 -17.98
C PHE A 231 -8.64 -9.61 -17.58
N GLY A 232 -8.12 -8.42 -17.28
CA GLY A 232 -8.92 -7.30 -16.79
C GLY A 232 -9.62 -7.62 -15.46
N ILE A 233 -10.82 -7.08 -15.29
CA ILE A 233 -11.67 -7.34 -14.13
C ILE A 233 -12.37 -8.69 -14.32
N LYS A 234 -12.23 -9.58 -13.33
CA LYS A 234 -12.88 -10.90 -13.39
C LYS A 234 -14.40 -10.78 -13.42
N LYS A 235 -15.06 -11.64 -14.18
CA LYS A 235 -16.53 -11.67 -14.37
C LYS A 235 -17.32 -11.68 -13.04
N HIS A 236 -16.81 -12.38 -12.04
CA HIS A 236 -17.44 -12.43 -10.73
C HIS A 236 -17.18 -11.18 -9.88
N THR A 237 -16.06 -10.46 -10.10
CA THR A 237 -15.75 -9.20 -9.43
C THR A 237 -16.51 -8.03 -10.07
N SER A 238 -16.75 -8.06 -11.39
CA SER A 238 -17.50 -7.02 -12.09
C SER A 238 -18.95 -6.87 -11.61
N LYS A 239 -19.53 -7.92 -11.03
CA LYS A 239 -20.89 -7.88 -10.42
C LYS A 239 -20.98 -6.93 -9.21
N TYR A 240 -19.85 -6.54 -8.64
CA TYR A 240 -19.77 -5.62 -7.51
C TYR A 240 -19.45 -4.19 -7.94
N THR A 241 -19.25 -3.93 -9.25
CA THR A 241 -19.09 -2.56 -9.76
C THR A 241 -20.45 -1.91 -9.98
N ASP A 242 -20.54 -0.61 -9.69
CA ASP A 242 -21.72 0.20 -10.00
C ASP A 242 -21.63 0.73 -11.43
N PHE A 243 -20.39 1.01 -11.89
CA PHE A 243 -20.10 1.49 -13.24
C PHE A 243 -18.86 0.79 -13.80
N LEU A 244 -18.95 0.42 -15.07
CA LEU A 244 -17.78 0.08 -15.88
C LEU A 244 -17.44 1.29 -16.75
N VAL A 245 -16.18 1.70 -16.67
CA VAL A 245 -15.63 2.86 -17.37
C VAL A 245 -14.33 2.53 -18.06
N LYS A 246 -14.00 3.24 -19.12
CA LYS A 246 -12.73 3.07 -19.85
C LYS A 246 -11.89 4.35 -19.85
N ILE A 247 -10.62 4.16 -20.14
CA ILE A 247 -9.73 5.23 -20.58
C ILE A 247 -9.75 5.20 -22.10
N LYS A 248 -10.14 6.32 -22.75
CA LYS A 248 -10.13 6.42 -24.20
C LYS A 248 -8.70 6.43 -24.71
N ILE A 249 -8.36 5.45 -25.54
CA ILE A 249 -7.05 5.29 -26.17
C ILE A 249 -7.21 5.10 -27.67
N ASN A 250 -6.10 5.08 -28.40
CA ASN A 250 -6.10 4.74 -29.83
C ASN A 250 -6.71 3.36 -30.05
N LYS A 251 -7.61 3.22 -31.01
CA LYS A 251 -8.35 1.99 -31.32
C LYS A 251 -7.47 0.83 -31.77
N GLU A 252 -6.29 1.12 -32.30
CA GLU A 252 -5.31 0.11 -32.73
C GLU A 252 -4.51 -0.49 -31.54
N ILE A 253 -4.62 0.11 -30.35
CA ILE A 253 -3.94 -0.34 -29.13
C ILE A 253 -4.94 -1.04 -28.23
N ASN A 254 -4.67 -2.30 -27.87
CA ASN A 254 -5.59 -3.11 -27.08
C ASN A 254 -5.76 -2.63 -25.65
N SER A 255 -4.67 -2.22 -24.98
CA SER A 255 -4.69 -1.79 -23.58
C SER A 255 -3.46 -0.96 -23.22
N LEU A 256 -3.56 -0.20 -22.14
CA LEU A 256 -2.42 0.42 -21.46
C LEU A 256 -1.89 -0.51 -20.35
N ASN A 257 -0.61 -0.37 -20.04
CA ASN A 257 -0.08 -0.95 -18.81
C ASN A 257 -0.89 -0.44 -17.61
N ILE A 258 -1.17 -1.32 -16.65
CA ILE A 258 -2.05 -1.02 -15.52
C ILE A 258 -1.55 0.13 -14.66
N SER A 259 -0.24 0.28 -14.47
CA SER A 259 0.30 1.39 -13.67
C SER A 259 0.13 2.74 -14.39
N ASN A 260 0.20 2.76 -15.72
CA ASN A 260 -0.07 3.95 -16.52
C ASN A 260 -1.56 4.30 -16.47
N SER A 261 -2.44 3.31 -16.59
CA SER A 261 -3.89 3.50 -16.46
C SER A 261 -4.25 4.10 -15.10
N ALA A 262 -3.70 3.54 -14.02
CA ALA A 262 -3.93 4.05 -12.67
C ALA A 262 -3.41 5.50 -12.52
N ALA A 263 -2.22 5.81 -13.05
CA ALA A 263 -1.65 7.15 -12.96
C ALA A 263 -2.50 8.22 -13.67
N ILE A 264 -3.02 7.90 -14.85
CA ILE A 264 -3.91 8.80 -15.63
C ILE A 264 -5.18 9.10 -14.82
N VAL A 265 -5.82 8.06 -14.29
CA VAL A 265 -7.06 8.18 -13.50
C VAL A 265 -6.82 8.97 -12.22
N PHE A 266 -5.76 8.66 -11.49
CA PHE A 266 -5.42 9.34 -10.23
C PHE A 266 -5.12 10.82 -10.45
N GLN A 267 -4.37 11.16 -11.50
CA GLN A 267 -4.08 12.54 -11.86
C GLN A 267 -5.35 13.33 -12.15
N HIS A 268 -6.23 12.79 -13.01
CA HIS A 268 -7.49 13.41 -13.36
C HIS A 268 -8.37 13.69 -12.13
N LEU A 269 -8.56 12.70 -11.26
CA LEU A 269 -9.37 12.83 -10.06
C LEU A 269 -8.75 13.78 -9.02
N SER A 270 -7.43 13.78 -8.90
CA SER A 270 -6.72 14.75 -8.04
C SER A 270 -6.93 16.19 -8.51
N PHE A 271 -6.96 16.41 -9.81
CA PHE A 271 -7.24 17.72 -10.41
C PHE A 271 -8.68 18.17 -10.12
N LEU A 272 -9.67 17.30 -10.32
CA LEU A 272 -11.08 17.59 -10.03
C LEU A 272 -11.30 17.91 -8.54
N LYS A 273 -10.66 17.18 -7.64
CA LYS A 273 -10.75 17.41 -6.20
C LYS A 273 -10.20 18.78 -5.78
N LYS A 274 -9.18 19.30 -6.48
CA LYS A 274 -8.64 20.65 -6.26
C LYS A 274 -9.54 21.77 -6.77
N LEU A 275 -10.35 21.52 -7.79
CA LEU A 275 -11.30 22.50 -8.31
C LEU A 275 -12.55 22.65 -7.43
N ASN A 276 -12.85 21.62 -6.63
CA ASN A 276 -14.05 21.57 -5.79
C ASN A 276 -13.77 21.94 -4.32
N ASN A 277 -12.51 22.21 -3.94
CA ASN A 277 -12.08 22.76 -2.66
C ASN A 277 -11.63 24.21 -2.81
#